data_1629b0840c77a52c8dc7d93c514470bd
#
_entry.id   1629b0840c77a52c8dc7d93c514470bd
#
_cell.length_a   1.000
_cell.length_b   1.000
_cell.length_c   1.000
_cell.angle_alpha   90.00
_cell.angle_beta   90.00
_cell.angle_gamma   90.00
#
_symmetry.space_group_name_H-M   'P 1'
#
loop_
_entity.id
_entity.type
_entity.pdbx_description
1 polymer ?
#
loop_
_entity_poly.entity_id
_entity_poly.type
_entity_poly.pdbx_seq_one_letter_code
_entity_poly.pdbx_strand_id
1 'polypeptide(L)'
;MLLYKELLQDKKNLLAFSAGLDSTALLFLLLENNINFDIAIVDYDLRLQSKEEVAYAQELAQKYKFKCYVFKAQTIEKNFEAKARAIRYEFFEELIQIHNYDNLLTAHHLGDRFEWMLMQFCKGAGCVEMAGMQAVDKRSSYTLLRPLLHLDKQELQKYLIKNDFKYFLDASNNDEKYRRNEFRHKYSKPLLEKYLSGIKKSFEYLDEDVKELVLDIETQQCNELIYFKSSHSKRSDIIAIDRYFKSIGKLITAEEKALLKIEKTVIISRKFAVSQTGAYVCITPYFKAQSIDKKIKEKLRLLKVEPKLRAYLASDSEALEFLSLLLA
;
A
#
# COMPACT_ATOMS: atom_id res chain seq x y z
N MET A 1 16.18 15.22 8.84
CA MET A 1 14.71 15.03 8.80
C MET A 1 14.29 14.05 7.73
N LEU A 2 14.85 14.06 6.52
CA LEU A 2 14.49 13.14 5.45
C LEU A 2 15.16 11.77 5.64
N LEU A 3 14.39 10.67 5.69
CA LEU A 3 14.91 9.29 5.69
C LEU A 3 14.94 8.69 4.27
N TYR A 4 15.63 7.56 4.13
CA TYR A 4 15.73 6.76 2.89
C TYR A 4 16.30 7.54 1.69
N LYS A 5 17.27 8.43 1.95
CA LYS A 5 17.93 9.22 0.88
C LYS A 5 18.58 8.33 -0.17
N GLU A 6 19.16 7.21 0.24
CA GLU A 6 19.78 6.21 -0.61
C GLU A 6 18.80 5.55 -1.60
N LEU A 7 17.51 5.51 -1.26
CA LEU A 7 16.47 5.01 -2.18
C LEU A 7 15.91 6.09 -3.11
N LEU A 8 16.25 7.36 -2.85
CA LEU A 8 15.76 8.53 -3.59
C LEU A 8 16.82 9.09 -4.54
N GLN A 9 18.11 8.96 -4.19
CA GLN A 9 19.22 9.43 -5.02
C GLN A 9 19.29 8.64 -6.32
N ASP A 10 19.62 9.32 -7.42
CA ASP A 10 19.77 8.74 -8.76
C ASP A 10 18.52 7.99 -9.27
N LYS A 11 17.35 8.29 -8.70
CA LYS A 11 16.06 7.72 -9.05
C LYS A 11 15.12 8.78 -9.61
N LYS A 12 14.18 8.34 -10.45
CA LYS A 12 13.07 9.18 -10.90
C LYS A 12 11.97 9.12 -9.85
N ASN A 13 11.77 10.22 -9.14
CA ASN A 13 10.81 10.31 -8.05
C ASN A 13 9.60 11.13 -8.47
N LEU A 14 8.39 10.64 -8.20
CA LEU A 14 7.14 11.36 -8.35
C LEU A 14 6.58 11.68 -6.96
N LEU A 15 6.45 12.96 -6.63
CA LEU A 15 5.85 13.40 -5.37
C LEU A 15 4.34 13.61 -5.55
N ALA A 16 3.53 12.89 -4.78
CA ALA A 16 2.11 13.17 -4.61
C ALA A 16 1.95 14.48 -3.81
N PHE A 17 1.63 15.57 -4.51
CA PHE A 17 1.58 16.92 -3.96
C PHE A 17 0.14 17.40 -3.78
N SER A 18 -0.13 18.14 -2.72
CA SER A 18 -1.44 18.75 -2.44
C SER A 18 -1.37 20.20 -2.00
N ALA A 19 -0.18 20.80 -2.04
CA ALA A 19 0.11 22.13 -1.49
C ALA A 19 -0.22 22.30 0.01
N GLY A 20 -0.66 21.24 0.69
CA GLY A 20 -0.89 21.23 2.14
C GLY A 20 0.42 21.14 2.93
N LEU A 21 0.35 21.36 4.26
CA LEU A 21 1.49 21.38 5.17
C LEU A 21 2.47 20.20 4.93
N ASP A 22 1.95 18.96 4.95
CA ASP A 22 2.81 17.77 4.94
C ASP A 22 3.52 17.58 3.60
N SER A 23 2.79 17.75 2.47
CA SER A 23 3.36 17.61 1.13
C SER A 23 4.32 18.74 0.78
N THR A 24 4.07 19.96 1.28
CA THR A 24 4.97 21.09 1.12
C THR A 24 6.25 20.88 1.93
N ALA A 25 6.15 20.38 3.16
CA ALA A 25 7.34 20.04 3.96
C ALA A 25 8.19 18.98 3.25
N LEU A 26 7.58 17.94 2.69
CA LEU A 26 8.32 16.91 1.94
C LEU A 26 9.00 17.51 0.71
N LEU A 27 8.33 18.37 -0.06
CA LEU A 27 8.87 19.03 -1.25
C LEU A 27 10.17 19.80 -0.90
N PHE A 28 10.13 20.66 0.12
CA PHE A 28 11.30 21.45 0.49
C PHE A 28 12.42 20.60 1.10
N LEU A 29 12.09 19.54 1.84
CA LEU A 29 13.09 18.59 2.33
C LEU A 29 13.77 17.82 1.19
N LEU A 30 13.07 17.51 0.11
CA LEU A 30 13.67 16.90 -1.07
C LEU A 30 14.63 17.89 -1.77
N LEU A 31 14.22 19.15 -1.95
CA LEU A 31 15.08 20.21 -2.52
C LEU A 31 16.34 20.43 -1.69
N GLU A 32 16.24 20.58 -0.37
CA GLU A 32 17.38 20.75 0.54
C GLU A 32 18.39 19.60 0.51
N ASN A 33 17.92 18.41 0.16
CA ASN A 33 18.77 17.22 0.07
C ASN A 33 19.23 16.91 -1.37
N ASN A 34 18.99 17.83 -2.32
CA ASN A 34 19.34 17.68 -3.74
C ASN A 34 18.78 16.40 -4.37
N ILE A 35 17.57 16.00 -3.98
CA ILE A 35 16.84 14.88 -4.57
C ILE A 35 16.05 15.39 -5.76
N ASN A 36 16.22 14.76 -6.92
CA ASN A 36 15.43 15.07 -8.11
C ASN A 36 14.04 14.45 -8.00
N PHE A 37 13.01 15.22 -8.33
CA PHE A 37 11.62 14.77 -8.35
C PHE A 37 10.78 15.64 -9.27
N ASP A 38 9.64 15.09 -9.69
CA ASP A 38 8.53 15.82 -10.28
C ASP A 38 7.32 15.74 -9.36
N ILE A 39 6.33 16.61 -9.53
CA ILE A 39 5.12 16.61 -8.69
C ILE A 39 3.87 16.26 -9.49
N ALA A 40 2.92 15.60 -8.82
CA ALA A 40 1.60 15.30 -9.34
C ALA A 40 0.53 15.79 -8.35
N ILE A 41 -0.38 16.64 -8.82
CA ILE A 41 -1.48 17.22 -8.05
C ILE A 41 -2.82 16.92 -8.71
N VAL A 42 -3.84 16.59 -7.90
CA VAL A 42 -5.21 16.36 -8.37
C VAL A 42 -6.09 17.52 -7.92
N ASP A 43 -6.66 18.23 -8.89
CA ASP A 43 -7.66 19.26 -8.67
C ASP A 43 -9.06 18.63 -8.67
N TYR A 44 -9.73 18.67 -7.52
CA TYR A 44 -11.12 18.20 -7.38
C TYR A 44 -12.16 19.28 -7.66
N ASP A 45 -11.74 20.52 -7.93
CA ASP A 45 -12.59 21.71 -8.20
C ASP A 45 -13.70 21.91 -7.13
N LEU A 46 -13.42 21.52 -5.89
CA LEU A 46 -14.39 21.58 -4.78
C LEU A 46 -14.47 22.98 -4.14
N ARG A 47 -13.43 23.76 -4.28
CA ARG A 47 -13.24 25.04 -3.59
C ARG A 47 -12.45 26.02 -4.46
N LEU A 48 -12.65 27.32 -4.25
CA LEU A 48 -11.81 28.35 -4.88
C LEU A 48 -10.32 28.15 -4.55
N GLN A 49 -10.01 27.70 -3.34
CA GLN A 49 -8.65 27.40 -2.90
C GLN A 49 -7.96 26.33 -3.74
N SER A 50 -8.68 25.37 -4.35
CA SER A 50 -8.07 24.34 -5.23
C SER A 50 -7.31 24.95 -6.40
N LYS A 51 -7.80 26.04 -6.95
CA LYS A 51 -7.11 26.78 -8.04
C LYS A 51 -5.82 27.45 -7.56
N GLU A 52 -5.84 27.99 -6.35
CA GLU A 52 -4.65 28.60 -5.75
C GLU A 52 -3.58 27.52 -5.40
N GLU A 53 -4.02 26.35 -4.95
CA GLU A 53 -3.14 25.20 -4.67
C GLU A 53 -2.45 24.72 -5.96
N VAL A 54 -3.20 24.60 -7.07
CA VAL A 54 -2.64 24.25 -8.38
C VAL A 54 -1.70 25.33 -8.91
N ALA A 55 -2.09 26.61 -8.82
CA ALA A 55 -1.24 27.71 -9.26
C ALA A 55 0.08 27.74 -8.48
N TYR A 56 0.03 27.53 -7.17
CA TYR A 56 1.21 27.43 -6.32
C TYR A 56 2.11 26.24 -6.69
N ALA A 57 1.51 25.09 -6.99
CA ALA A 57 2.27 23.91 -7.46
C ALA A 57 3.03 24.20 -8.76
N GLN A 58 2.38 24.92 -9.72
CA GLN A 58 3.00 25.32 -10.98
C GLN A 58 4.08 26.39 -10.80
N GLU A 59 3.87 27.35 -9.90
CA GLU A 59 4.88 28.34 -9.52
C GLU A 59 6.14 27.69 -8.95
N LEU A 60 5.98 26.76 -8.01
CA LEU A 60 7.10 25.98 -7.45
C LEU A 60 7.83 25.18 -8.53
N ALA A 61 7.10 24.56 -9.44
CA ALA A 61 7.68 23.80 -10.55
C ALA A 61 8.53 24.66 -11.46
N GLN A 62 8.04 25.85 -11.80
CA GLN A 62 8.79 26.82 -12.62
C GLN A 62 10.02 27.34 -11.87
N LYS A 63 9.88 27.70 -10.60
CA LYS A 63 10.95 28.25 -9.76
C LYS A 63 12.10 27.27 -9.56
N TYR A 64 11.78 26.00 -9.30
CA TYR A 64 12.76 24.97 -8.96
C TYR A 64 13.05 24.00 -10.11
N LYS A 65 12.47 24.21 -11.30
CA LYS A 65 12.74 23.49 -12.56
C LYS A 65 12.43 22.00 -12.51
N PHE A 66 11.32 21.60 -11.89
CA PHE A 66 10.76 20.25 -11.98
C PHE A 66 9.41 20.27 -12.73
N LYS A 67 8.91 19.12 -13.15
CA LYS A 67 7.61 19.04 -13.84
C LYS A 67 6.48 19.00 -12.83
N CYS A 68 5.35 19.64 -13.22
CA CYS A 68 4.10 19.59 -12.47
C CYS A 68 3.01 18.98 -13.34
N TYR A 69 2.52 17.82 -12.95
CA TYR A 69 1.39 17.16 -13.60
C TYR A 69 0.11 17.49 -12.83
N VAL A 70 -0.88 18.00 -13.55
CA VAL A 70 -2.17 18.39 -12.96
C VAL A 70 -3.26 17.52 -13.57
N PHE A 71 -4.02 16.84 -12.72
CA PHE A 71 -5.21 16.10 -13.13
C PHE A 71 -6.46 16.80 -12.58
N LYS A 72 -7.40 17.16 -13.46
CA LYS A 72 -8.69 17.69 -13.05
C LYS A 72 -9.69 16.56 -12.92
N ALA A 73 -10.08 16.25 -11.68
CA ALA A 73 -11.03 15.19 -11.38
C ALA A 73 -12.46 15.61 -11.72
N GLN A 74 -13.29 14.63 -12.11
CA GLN A 74 -14.72 14.84 -12.25
C GLN A 74 -15.38 14.92 -10.86
N THR A 75 -16.56 15.53 -10.80
CA THR A 75 -17.33 15.68 -9.55
C THR A 75 -17.64 14.33 -8.91
N ILE A 76 -17.33 14.19 -7.62
CA ILE A 76 -17.56 12.97 -6.84
C ILE A 76 -18.74 13.18 -5.90
N GLU A 77 -19.88 12.54 -6.20
CA GLU A 77 -21.12 12.73 -5.41
C GLU A 77 -21.19 11.90 -4.12
N LYS A 78 -20.64 10.69 -4.10
CA LYS A 78 -20.76 9.75 -2.96
C LYS A 78 -19.42 9.06 -2.67
N ASN A 79 -19.18 8.72 -1.38
CA ASN A 79 -17.96 8.05 -0.94
C ASN A 79 -16.69 8.81 -1.35
N PHE A 80 -16.69 10.13 -1.15
CA PHE A 80 -15.65 11.03 -1.65
C PHE A 80 -14.25 10.56 -1.30
N GLU A 81 -13.95 10.27 -0.05
CA GLU A 81 -12.59 9.90 0.41
C GLU A 81 -12.05 8.66 -0.34
N ALA A 82 -12.87 7.60 -0.46
CA ALA A 82 -12.45 6.37 -1.12
C ALA A 82 -12.26 6.57 -2.63
N LYS A 83 -13.19 7.28 -3.29
CA LYS A 83 -13.10 7.57 -4.72
C LYS A 83 -11.98 8.53 -5.06
N ALA A 84 -11.81 9.60 -4.27
CA ALA A 84 -10.72 10.55 -4.45
C ALA A 84 -9.36 9.87 -4.27
N ARG A 85 -9.25 8.91 -3.33
CA ARG A 85 -8.06 8.10 -3.17
C ARG A 85 -7.82 7.21 -4.40
N ALA A 86 -8.85 6.54 -4.93
CA ALA A 86 -8.72 5.69 -6.12
C ALA A 86 -8.25 6.51 -7.32
N ILE A 87 -8.91 7.65 -7.62
CA ILE A 87 -8.54 8.56 -8.71
C ILE A 87 -7.09 9.03 -8.59
N ARG A 88 -6.64 9.40 -7.38
CA ARG A 88 -5.25 9.83 -7.16
C ARG A 88 -4.25 8.74 -7.51
N TYR A 89 -4.49 7.51 -7.02
CA TYR A 89 -3.55 6.41 -7.28
C TYR A 89 -3.56 5.98 -8.74
N GLU A 90 -4.72 5.96 -9.40
CA GLU A 90 -4.85 5.70 -10.84
C GLU A 90 -4.03 6.72 -11.65
N PHE A 91 -4.17 8.00 -11.38
CA PHE A 91 -3.38 9.05 -12.01
C PHE A 91 -1.88 8.93 -11.75
N PHE A 92 -1.48 8.64 -10.51
CA PHE A 92 -0.06 8.45 -10.19
C PHE A 92 0.53 7.22 -10.88
N GLU A 93 -0.20 6.12 -10.93
CA GLU A 93 0.23 4.88 -11.58
C GLU A 93 0.33 5.05 -13.10
N GLU A 94 -0.57 5.80 -13.72
CA GLU A 94 -0.49 6.18 -15.14
C GLU A 94 0.79 6.99 -15.42
N LEU A 95 1.08 8.02 -14.62
CA LEU A 95 2.30 8.83 -14.76
C LEU A 95 3.57 7.99 -14.56
N ILE A 96 3.56 7.08 -13.59
CA ILE A 96 4.67 6.17 -13.32
C ILE A 96 4.97 5.31 -14.54
N GLN A 97 3.93 4.73 -15.16
CA GLN A 97 4.07 3.89 -16.34
C GLN A 97 4.55 4.68 -17.57
N ILE A 98 3.96 5.85 -17.83
CA ILE A 98 4.29 6.67 -19.01
C ILE A 98 5.72 7.22 -18.92
N HIS A 99 6.14 7.66 -17.74
CA HIS A 99 7.42 8.36 -17.56
C HIS A 99 8.51 7.52 -16.89
N ASN A 100 8.21 6.25 -16.56
CA ASN A 100 9.15 5.32 -15.89
C ASN A 100 9.70 5.91 -14.58
N TYR A 101 8.81 6.33 -13.67
CA TYR A 101 9.21 6.71 -12.32
C TYR A 101 9.53 5.46 -11.49
N ASP A 102 10.65 5.49 -10.78
CA ASP A 102 11.06 4.41 -9.86
C ASP A 102 10.26 4.47 -8.55
N ASN A 103 9.98 5.69 -8.08
CA ASN A 103 9.36 5.91 -6.77
C ASN A 103 8.14 6.83 -6.83
N LEU A 104 7.13 6.51 -6.02
CA LEU A 104 6.05 7.40 -5.63
C LEU A 104 6.28 7.86 -4.19
N LEU A 105 6.36 9.16 -3.97
CA LEU A 105 6.58 9.74 -2.65
C LEU A 105 5.27 10.28 -2.09
N THR A 106 4.94 9.93 -0.85
CA THR A 106 3.77 10.46 -0.16
C THR A 106 4.16 11.02 1.19
N ALA A 107 3.56 12.13 1.58
CA ALA A 107 3.87 12.89 2.80
C ALA A 107 3.13 12.38 4.04
N HIS A 108 2.90 11.05 4.15
CA HIS A 108 2.34 10.48 5.37
C HIS A 108 3.35 10.65 6.52
N HIS A 109 2.84 11.01 7.69
CA HIS A 109 3.62 11.30 8.88
C HIS A 109 3.22 10.38 10.06
N LEU A 110 3.89 10.51 11.20
CA LEU A 110 3.66 9.68 12.39
C LEU A 110 2.21 9.73 12.86
N GLY A 111 1.57 10.89 12.81
CA GLY A 111 0.16 11.02 13.19
C GLY A 111 -0.76 10.14 12.35
N ASP A 112 -0.57 10.07 11.02
CA ASP A 112 -1.34 9.20 10.14
C ASP A 112 -1.14 7.72 10.48
N ARG A 113 0.09 7.34 10.81
CA ARG A 113 0.44 5.98 11.22
C ARG A 113 -0.21 5.62 12.54
N PHE A 114 -0.20 6.53 13.51
CA PHE A 114 -0.77 6.34 14.83
C PHE A 114 -2.30 6.28 14.79
N GLU A 115 -2.95 7.15 13.99
CA GLU A 115 -4.39 7.05 13.70
C GLU A 115 -4.75 5.66 13.17
N TRP A 116 -4.00 5.19 12.17
CA TRP A 116 -4.21 3.86 11.59
C TRP A 116 -4.05 2.76 12.64
N MET A 117 -2.99 2.81 13.44
CA MET A 117 -2.72 1.84 14.50
C MET A 117 -3.88 1.76 15.49
N LEU A 118 -4.34 2.90 16.01
CA LEU A 118 -5.49 2.95 16.92
C LEU A 118 -6.76 2.37 16.29
N MET A 119 -7.04 2.71 15.03
CA MET A 119 -8.19 2.17 14.31
C MET A 119 -8.10 0.66 14.11
N GLN A 120 -6.92 0.10 13.88
CA GLN A 120 -6.72 -1.36 13.75
C GLN A 120 -6.78 -2.05 15.11
N PHE A 121 -6.15 -1.47 16.13
CA PHE A 121 -6.21 -1.97 17.51
C PHE A 121 -7.67 -2.15 17.99
N CYS A 122 -8.52 -1.16 17.76
CA CYS A 122 -9.95 -1.22 18.08
C CYS A 122 -10.74 -2.26 17.27
N LYS A 123 -10.15 -2.82 16.19
CA LYS A 123 -10.73 -3.92 15.40
C LYS A 123 -10.17 -5.29 15.74
N GLY A 124 -9.27 -5.39 16.72
CA GLY A 124 -8.64 -6.65 17.10
C GLY A 124 -7.50 -7.07 16.18
N ALA A 125 -6.63 -6.14 15.81
CA ALA A 125 -5.47 -6.38 14.97
C ALA A 125 -4.28 -6.99 15.74
N GLY A 126 -3.44 -7.75 15.05
CA GLY A 126 -2.16 -8.21 15.56
C GLY A 126 -1.03 -7.21 15.30
N CYS A 127 0.23 -7.53 15.70
CA CYS A 127 1.34 -6.59 15.62
C CYS A 127 1.61 -6.10 14.18
N VAL A 128 1.49 -6.96 13.18
CA VAL A 128 1.72 -6.60 11.76
C VAL A 128 0.72 -5.56 11.26
N GLU A 129 -0.56 -5.75 11.59
CA GLU A 129 -1.61 -4.82 11.22
C GLU A 129 -1.52 -3.51 12.04
N MET A 130 -1.07 -3.59 13.29
CA MET A 130 -0.84 -2.43 14.15
C MET A 130 0.38 -1.61 13.72
N ALA A 131 1.45 -2.26 13.27
CA ALA A 131 2.60 -1.56 12.68
C ALA A 131 2.20 -0.68 11.48
N GLY A 132 1.12 -1.06 10.79
CA GLY A 132 0.40 -0.22 9.84
C GLY A 132 1.18 0.09 8.57
N MET A 133 1.19 1.37 8.19
CA MET A 133 1.90 1.83 7.02
C MET A 133 3.41 1.63 7.19
N GLN A 134 4.01 0.98 6.20
CA GLN A 134 5.47 0.87 6.13
C GLN A 134 6.06 2.09 5.43
N ALA A 135 7.26 2.48 5.82
CA ALA A 135 7.95 3.59 5.18
C ALA A 135 8.35 3.29 3.74
N VAL A 136 8.67 2.04 3.46
CA VAL A 136 9.01 1.50 2.13
C VAL A 136 8.01 0.39 1.79
N ASP A 137 7.32 0.51 0.67
CA ASP A 137 6.31 -0.45 0.21
C ASP A 137 6.55 -0.75 -1.28
N LYS A 138 7.18 -1.89 -1.55
CA LYS A 138 7.48 -2.34 -2.91
C LYS A 138 6.21 -2.75 -3.63
N ARG A 139 5.95 -2.15 -4.78
CA ARG A 139 4.86 -2.48 -5.71
C ARG A 139 5.43 -3.20 -6.92
N SER A 140 4.56 -3.72 -7.79
CA SER A 140 4.99 -4.45 -8.99
C SER A 140 5.81 -3.60 -9.96
N SER A 141 5.52 -2.30 -10.08
CA SER A 141 6.14 -1.38 -11.05
C SER A 141 6.87 -0.19 -10.44
N TYR A 142 6.76 0.04 -9.13
CA TYR A 142 7.38 1.18 -8.44
C TYR A 142 7.54 0.90 -6.94
N THR A 143 8.31 1.74 -6.25
CA THR A 143 8.37 1.73 -4.79
C THR A 143 7.61 2.92 -4.21
N LEU A 144 6.65 2.66 -3.33
CA LEU A 144 5.95 3.71 -2.58
C LEU A 144 6.75 4.04 -1.32
N LEU A 145 7.24 5.27 -1.23
CA LEU A 145 8.05 5.75 -0.11
C LEU A 145 7.29 6.79 0.72
N ARG A 146 7.46 6.73 2.05
CA ARG A 146 6.90 7.67 3.03
C ARG A 146 8.01 8.23 3.92
N PRO A 147 8.82 9.17 3.38
CA PRO A 147 10.05 9.60 4.05
C PRO A 147 9.82 10.34 5.37
N LEU A 148 8.58 10.83 5.62
CA LEU A 148 8.22 11.59 6.81
C LEU A 148 7.53 10.76 7.90
N LEU A 149 7.41 9.44 7.73
CA LEU A 149 6.58 8.57 8.58
C LEU A 149 7.00 8.57 10.07
N HIS A 150 8.23 8.95 10.38
CA HIS A 150 8.80 9.06 11.72
C HIS A 150 8.63 10.46 12.34
N LEU A 151 8.21 11.47 11.57
CA LEU A 151 8.06 12.86 12.04
C LEU A 151 6.62 13.14 12.48
N ASP A 152 6.48 13.93 13.53
CA ASP A 152 5.18 14.45 13.92
C ASP A 152 4.81 15.70 13.11
N LYS A 153 3.51 15.96 13.00
CA LYS A 153 2.97 17.10 12.25
C LYS A 153 3.48 18.45 12.77
N GLN A 154 3.68 18.57 14.09
CA GLN A 154 4.23 19.80 14.68
C GLN A 154 5.70 20.04 14.27
N GLU A 155 6.49 18.98 14.10
CA GLU A 155 7.88 19.10 13.62
C GLU A 155 7.90 19.62 12.17
N LEU A 156 6.98 19.14 11.33
CA LEU A 156 6.83 19.62 9.95
C LEU A 156 6.35 21.08 9.89
N GLN A 157 5.40 21.44 10.74
CA GLN A 157 4.91 22.82 10.81
C GLN A 157 6.00 23.78 11.27
N LYS A 158 6.74 23.44 12.32
CA LYS A 158 7.88 24.25 12.80
C LYS A 158 8.94 24.42 11.71
N TYR A 159 9.21 23.38 10.93
CA TYR A 159 10.13 23.45 9.80
C TYR A 159 9.68 24.45 8.74
N LEU A 160 8.41 24.41 8.32
CA LEU A 160 7.86 25.33 7.31
C LEU A 160 7.85 26.78 7.82
N ILE A 161 7.42 27.00 9.06
CA ILE A 161 7.38 28.35 9.67
C ILE A 161 8.80 28.94 9.79
N LYS A 162 9.77 28.13 10.26
CA LYS A 162 11.17 28.58 10.42
C LYS A 162 11.78 29.05 9.11
N ASN A 163 11.38 28.46 7.98
CA ASN A 163 11.93 28.77 6.67
C ASN A 163 11.03 29.69 5.82
N ASP A 164 9.94 30.20 6.40
CA ASP A 164 8.94 31.05 5.72
C ASP A 164 8.37 30.42 4.44
N PHE A 165 8.12 29.12 4.46
CA PHE A 165 7.53 28.40 3.33
C PHE A 165 6.02 28.47 3.36
N LYS A 166 5.40 28.93 2.26
CA LYS A 166 3.94 28.98 2.09
C LYS A 166 3.37 27.57 1.98
N TYR A 167 2.25 27.32 2.65
CA TYR A 167 1.42 26.12 2.51
C TYR A 167 -0.06 26.45 2.74
N PHE A 168 -0.94 25.58 2.30
CA PHE A 168 -2.38 25.74 2.45
C PHE A 168 -2.93 24.87 3.58
N LEU A 169 -3.95 25.37 4.27
CA LEU A 169 -4.68 24.62 5.29
C LEU A 169 -5.99 24.12 4.72
N ASP A 170 -6.22 22.82 4.81
CA ASP A 170 -7.45 22.22 4.36
C ASP A 170 -8.51 22.23 5.48
N ALA A 171 -9.55 23.07 5.31
CA ALA A 171 -10.65 23.21 6.26
C ALA A 171 -11.47 21.91 6.44
N SER A 172 -11.46 20.99 5.46
CA SER A 172 -12.19 19.72 5.55
C SER A 172 -11.59 18.74 6.58
N ASN A 173 -10.36 18.99 7.04
CA ASN A 173 -9.73 18.21 8.12
C ASN A 173 -10.48 18.30 9.47
N ASN A 174 -11.42 19.24 9.64
CA ASN A 174 -12.18 19.46 10.85
C ASN A 174 -13.57 18.78 10.83
N ASP A 175 -13.98 18.13 9.73
CA ASP A 175 -15.29 17.48 9.64
C ASP A 175 -15.27 16.11 10.37
N GLU A 176 -15.88 16.04 11.54
CA GLU A 176 -15.97 14.82 12.38
C GLU A 176 -16.89 13.73 11.80
N LYS A 177 -17.58 13.96 10.68
CA LYS A 177 -18.38 12.91 10.00
C LYS A 177 -17.52 11.73 9.54
N TYR A 178 -16.24 11.95 9.38
CA TYR A 178 -15.30 10.91 8.98
C TYR A 178 -14.68 10.26 10.22
N ARG A 179 -14.83 8.93 10.34
CA ARG A 179 -14.26 8.14 11.45
C ARG A 179 -12.76 8.40 11.68
N ARG A 180 -12.01 8.66 10.62
CA ARG A 180 -10.59 8.98 10.72
C ARG A 180 -10.35 10.31 11.43
N ASN A 181 -11.15 11.34 11.11
CA ASN A 181 -11.05 12.65 11.76
C ASN A 181 -11.47 12.56 13.25
N GLU A 182 -12.47 11.72 13.58
CA GLU A 182 -12.82 11.44 14.96
C GLU A 182 -11.63 10.84 15.72
N PHE A 183 -10.98 9.81 15.17
CA PHE A 183 -9.79 9.21 15.79
C PHE A 183 -8.63 10.20 15.92
N ARG A 184 -8.43 11.07 14.92
CA ARG A 184 -7.43 12.13 14.95
C ARG A 184 -7.66 13.10 16.10
N HIS A 185 -8.87 13.64 16.22
CA HIS A 185 -9.15 14.71 17.17
C HIS A 185 -9.34 14.20 18.60
N LYS A 186 -10.07 13.10 18.78
CA LYS A 186 -10.41 12.60 20.12
C LYS A 186 -9.30 11.76 20.77
N TYR A 187 -8.49 11.06 19.97
CA TYR A 187 -7.54 10.08 20.51
C TYR A 187 -6.09 10.36 20.10
N SER A 188 -5.80 10.38 18.79
CA SER A 188 -4.44 10.43 18.30
C SER A 188 -3.72 11.72 18.68
N LYS A 189 -4.30 12.87 18.38
CA LYS A 189 -3.69 14.18 18.65
C LYS A 189 -3.39 14.40 20.14
N PRO A 190 -4.32 14.20 21.10
CA PRO A 190 -4.03 14.39 22.52
C PRO A 190 -2.94 13.44 23.04
N LEU A 191 -2.88 12.21 22.54
CA LEU A 191 -1.85 11.25 22.94
C LEU A 191 -0.48 11.62 22.37
N LEU A 192 -0.40 12.06 21.12
CA LEU A 192 0.85 12.53 20.51
C LEU A 192 1.38 13.76 21.21
N GLU A 193 0.53 14.73 21.57
CA GLU A 193 0.95 15.95 22.30
C GLU A 193 1.59 15.62 23.65
N LYS A 194 1.13 14.55 24.31
CA LYS A 194 1.58 14.19 25.66
C LYS A 194 2.68 13.12 25.68
N TYR A 195 2.66 12.17 24.73
CA TYR A 195 3.48 10.95 24.78
C TYR A 195 4.29 10.70 23.50
N LEU A 196 4.64 11.75 22.75
CA LEU A 196 5.28 11.65 21.44
C LEU A 196 6.52 10.74 21.44
N SER A 197 7.42 10.88 22.40
CA SER A 197 8.66 10.08 22.45
C SER A 197 8.39 8.60 22.66
N GLY A 198 7.46 8.27 23.56
CA GLY A 198 7.04 6.89 23.80
C GLY A 198 6.36 6.27 22.57
N ILE A 199 5.49 7.02 21.88
CA ILE A 199 4.81 6.57 20.67
C ILE A 199 5.83 6.31 19.54
N LYS A 200 6.81 7.23 19.33
CA LYS A 200 7.91 7.01 18.38
C LYS A 200 8.66 5.72 18.67
N LYS A 201 9.06 5.52 19.93
CA LYS A 201 9.79 4.34 20.35
C LYS A 201 9.00 3.04 20.20
N SER A 202 7.70 3.08 20.48
CA SER A 202 6.81 1.93 20.26
C SER A 202 6.74 1.53 18.78
N PHE A 203 6.74 2.48 17.85
CA PHE A 203 6.77 2.17 16.42
C PHE A 203 8.12 1.63 15.96
N GLU A 204 9.24 2.07 16.54
CA GLU A 204 10.55 1.48 16.28
C GLU A 204 10.53 -0.01 16.64
N TYR A 205 10.10 -0.36 17.86
CA TYR A 205 9.97 -1.74 18.29
C TYR A 205 8.98 -2.55 17.45
N LEU A 206 7.82 -1.99 17.10
CA LEU A 206 6.87 -2.67 16.22
C LEU A 206 7.47 -2.97 14.84
N ASP A 207 8.31 -2.09 14.31
CA ASP A 207 8.98 -2.31 13.03
C ASP A 207 10.06 -3.39 13.13
N GLU A 208 10.79 -3.46 14.25
CA GLU A 208 11.75 -4.52 14.56
C GLU A 208 11.02 -5.87 14.71
N ASP A 209 9.99 -5.92 15.55
CA ASP A 209 9.17 -7.12 15.79
C ASP A 209 8.58 -7.68 14.47
N VAL A 210 8.06 -6.80 13.61
CA VAL A 210 7.50 -7.24 12.31
C VAL A 210 8.56 -7.83 11.42
N LYS A 211 9.78 -7.27 11.37
CA LYS A 211 10.89 -7.82 10.57
C LYS A 211 11.30 -9.20 11.05
N GLU A 212 11.31 -9.42 12.36
CA GLU A 212 11.68 -10.71 12.95
C GLU A 212 10.56 -11.76 12.82
N LEU A 213 9.30 -11.34 13.03
CA LEU A 213 8.15 -12.25 13.05
C LEU A 213 7.63 -12.64 11.66
N VAL A 214 7.88 -11.79 10.65
CA VAL A 214 7.34 -11.96 9.31
C VAL A 214 8.45 -12.19 8.33
N LEU A 215 8.55 -13.40 7.84
CA LEU A 215 9.44 -13.72 6.73
C LEU A 215 8.99 -12.96 5.47
N ASP A 216 9.94 -12.35 4.78
CA ASP A 216 9.67 -11.69 3.50
C ASP A 216 9.60 -12.77 2.40
N ILE A 217 8.37 -13.15 2.08
CA ILE A 217 8.06 -14.18 1.11
C ILE A 217 7.71 -13.50 -0.20
N GLU A 218 8.55 -13.71 -1.22
CA GLU A 218 8.26 -13.28 -2.59
C GLU A 218 7.36 -14.29 -3.30
N THR A 219 6.27 -13.80 -3.90
CA THR A 219 5.42 -14.62 -4.75
C THR A 219 6.01 -14.71 -6.15
N GLN A 220 5.91 -15.90 -6.74
CA GLN A 220 6.30 -16.17 -8.13
C GLN A 220 5.06 -16.47 -8.96
N GLN A 221 5.17 -16.37 -10.27
CA GLN A 221 4.04 -16.52 -11.18
C GLN A 221 4.41 -17.36 -12.41
N CYS A 222 3.47 -18.23 -12.78
CA CYS A 222 3.44 -18.93 -14.06
C CYS A 222 2.02 -18.82 -14.62
N ASN A 223 1.82 -18.01 -15.65
CA ASN A 223 0.50 -17.61 -16.16
C ASN A 223 -0.34 -16.99 -15.02
N GLU A 224 -1.54 -17.56 -14.73
CA GLU A 224 -2.37 -17.12 -13.60
C GLU A 224 -2.14 -17.97 -12.32
N LEU A 225 -1.22 -18.92 -12.33
CA LEU A 225 -0.75 -19.61 -11.14
C LEU A 225 0.24 -18.75 -10.40
N ILE A 226 -0.13 -18.30 -9.22
CA ILE A 226 0.78 -17.64 -8.27
C ILE A 226 1.18 -18.66 -7.23
N TYR A 227 2.47 -18.70 -6.89
CA TYR A 227 2.98 -19.67 -5.93
C TYR A 227 4.15 -19.11 -5.13
N PHE A 228 4.39 -19.69 -3.97
CA PHE A 228 5.57 -19.48 -3.15
C PHE A 228 5.82 -20.68 -2.24
N LYS A 229 7.07 -20.88 -1.82
CA LYS A 229 7.40 -21.94 -0.86
C LYS A 229 6.87 -21.54 0.51
N SER A 230 6.10 -22.40 1.16
CA SER A 230 5.58 -22.18 2.52
C SER A 230 6.74 -22.00 3.50
N SER A 231 6.61 -21.00 4.35
CA SER A 231 7.60 -20.67 5.38
C SER A 231 7.52 -21.56 6.62
N HIS A 232 6.59 -22.51 6.66
CA HIS A 232 6.19 -23.27 7.86
C HIS A 232 5.56 -22.39 8.96
N SER A 233 5.47 -21.07 8.77
CA SER A 233 4.70 -20.15 9.59
C SER A 233 3.39 -19.80 8.87
N LYS A 234 2.30 -20.37 9.31
CA LYS A 234 0.95 -20.04 8.78
C LYS A 234 0.68 -18.54 8.75
N ARG A 235 1.23 -17.82 9.72
CA ARG A 235 1.07 -16.36 9.80
C ARG A 235 1.81 -15.64 8.66
N SER A 236 3.07 -15.99 8.41
CA SER A 236 3.86 -15.42 7.31
C SER A 236 3.25 -15.76 5.96
N ASP A 237 2.79 -17.01 5.77
CA ASP A 237 2.12 -17.44 4.54
C ASP A 237 0.83 -16.62 4.29
N ILE A 238 0.00 -16.40 5.32
CA ILE A 238 -1.23 -15.59 5.21
C ILE A 238 -0.90 -14.14 4.89
N ILE A 239 0.20 -13.60 5.42
CA ILE A 239 0.65 -12.23 5.13
C ILE A 239 1.11 -12.13 3.66
N ALA A 240 1.84 -13.12 3.15
CA ALA A 240 2.23 -13.18 1.74
C ALA A 240 0.99 -13.24 0.82
N ILE A 241 0.01 -14.08 1.15
CA ILE A 241 -1.27 -14.15 0.44
C ILE A 241 -1.99 -12.79 0.48
N ASP A 242 -2.10 -12.14 1.64
CA ASP A 242 -2.75 -10.84 1.80
C ASP A 242 -2.04 -9.72 1.00
N ARG A 243 -0.70 -9.74 0.97
CA ARG A 243 0.10 -8.81 0.14
C ARG A 243 -0.18 -9.01 -1.35
N TYR A 244 -0.20 -10.25 -1.83
CA TYR A 244 -0.53 -10.54 -3.22
C TYR A 244 -1.93 -10.02 -3.57
N PHE A 245 -2.95 -10.33 -2.77
CA PHE A 245 -4.31 -9.86 -3.06
C PHE A 245 -4.41 -8.32 -3.01
N LYS A 246 -3.71 -7.67 -2.12
CA LYS A 246 -3.62 -6.19 -2.08
C LYS A 246 -2.96 -5.62 -3.32
N SER A 247 -1.92 -6.26 -3.85
CA SER A 247 -1.23 -5.80 -5.07
C SER A 247 -2.15 -5.81 -6.31
N ILE A 248 -3.14 -6.70 -6.34
CA ILE A 248 -4.16 -6.77 -7.40
C ILE A 248 -5.47 -6.04 -7.02
N GLY A 249 -5.42 -5.13 -6.02
CA GLY A 249 -6.55 -4.30 -5.59
C GLY A 249 -7.66 -5.04 -4.83
N LYS A 250 -7.38 -6.22 -4.26
CA LYS A 250 -8.36 -7.02 -3.51
C LYS A 250 -8.02 -7.09 -2.03
N LEU A 251 -9.05 -7.10 -1.20
CA LEU A 251 -8.90 -7.25 0.25
C LEU A 251 -9.44 -8.60 0.69
N ILE A 252 -8.66 -9.34 1.47
CA ILE A 252 -9.09 -10.57 2.13
C ILE A 252 -9.85 -10.19 3.40
N THR A 253 -11.03 -10.77 3.58
CA THR A 253 -11.85 -10.53 4.78
C THR A 253 -11.26 -11.21 6.02
N ALA A 254 -11.67 -10.76 7.21
CA ALA A 254 -11.25 -11.39 8.46
C ALA A 254 -11.67 -12.87 8.53
N GLU A 255 -12.85 -13.21 8.00
CA GLU A 255 -13.36 -14.59 7.91
C GLU A 255 -12.51 -15.43 6.97
N GLU A 256 -12.17 -14.91 5.77
CA GLU A 256 -11.28 -15.62 4.83
C GLU A 256 -9.89 -15.84 5.44
N LYS A 257 -9.34 -14.86 6.17
CA LYS A 257 -8.07 -15.02 6.92
C LYS A 257 -8.18 -16.07 8.02
N ALA A 258 -9.31 -16.15 8.71
CA ALA A 258 -9.55 -17.18 9.72
C ALA A 258 -9.61 -18.57 9.08
N LEU A 259 -10.28 -18.72 7.94
CA LEU A 259 -10.32 -19.99 7.19
C LEU A 259 -8.93 -20.42 6.70
N LEU A 260 -8.09 -19.48 6.20
CA LEU A 260 -6.71 -19.77 5.79
C LEU A 260 -5.85 -20.34 6.91
N LYS A 261 -6.18 -20.11 8.19
CA LYS A 261 -5.48 -20.70 9.32
C LYS A 261 -5.81 -22.17 9.52
N ILE A 262 -7.01 -22.60 9.19
CA ILE A 262 -7.60 -23.90 9.54
C ILE A 262 -7.68 -24.82 8.32
N GLU A 263 -8.14 -24.30 7.19
CA GLU A 263 -8.42 -25.06 6.00
C GLU A 263 -7.20 -25.20 5.10
N LYS A 264 -7.06 -26.34 4.43
CA LYS A 264 -6.03 -26.55 3.41
C LYS A 264 -6.29 -25.74 2.15
N THR A 265 -7.56 -25.52 1.81
CA THR A 265 -7.97 -24.82 0.59
C THR A 265 -9.11 -23.86 0.88
N VAL A 266 -8.90 -22.59 0.60
CA VAL A 266 -9.89 -21.52 0.80
C VAL A 266 -10.20 -20.85 -0.53
N ILE A 267 -11.47 -20.52 -0.75
CA ILE A 267 -11.89 -19.72 -1.90
C ILE A 267 -12.02 -18.27 -1.47
N ILE A 268 -11.20 -17.40 -2.07
CA ILE A 268 -11.16 -15.96 -1.80
C ILE A 268 -12.03 -15.23 -2.83
N SER A 269 -12.93 -14.37 -2.33
CA SER A 269 -13.81 -13.53 -3.15
C SER A 269 -14.60 -14.29 -4.22
N ARG A 270 -14.84 -15.59 -4.03
CA ARG A 270 -15.48 -16.51 -5.00
C ARG A 270 -14.78 -16.62 -6.36
N LYS A 271 -13.56 -16.10 -6.49
CA LYS A 271 -12.81 -16.00 -7.76
C LYS A 271 -11.46 -16.69 -7.73
N PHE A 272 -10.89 -16.92 -6.57
CA PHE A 272 -9.56 -17.50 -6.43
C PHE A 272 -9.57 -18.67 -5.46
N ALA A 273 -8.85 -19.73 -5.81
CA ALA A 273 -8.56 -20.83 -4.91
C ALA A 273 -7.14 -20.65 -4.35
N VAL A 274 -7.01 -20.64 -3.04
CA VAL A 274 -5.74 -20.63 -2.31
C VAL A 274 -5.58 -21.98 -1.64
N SER A 275 -4.47 -22.66 -1.88
CA SER A 275 -4.25 -23.99 -1.31
C SER A 275 -2.79 -24.27 -1.03
N GLN A 276 -2.52 -24.96 0.06
CA GLN A 276 -1.21 -25.56 0.29
C GLN A 276 -1.12 -26.91 -0.45
N THR A 277 -0.16 -27.00 -1.37
CA THR A 277 0.11 -28.19 -2.17
C THR A 277 1.58 -28.58 -2.03
N GLY A 278 1.87 -29.69 -1.34
CA GLY A 278 3.22 -30.04 -0.98
C GLY A 278 3.89 -28.97 -0.07
N ALA A 279 5.08 -28.55 -0.45
CA ALA A 279 5.83 -27.48 0.24
C ALA A 279 5.41 -26.08 -0.22
N TYR A 280 4.46 -25.94 -1.15
CA TYR A 280 4.11 -24.66 -1.75
C TYR A 280 2.69 -24.22 -1.40
N VAL A 281 2.50 -22.92 -1.32
CA VAL A 281 1.18 -22.28 -1.36
C VAL A 281 0.92 -21.86 -2.80
N CYS A 282 -0.23 -22.27 -3.33
CA CYS A 282 -0.66 -21.99 -4.69
C CYS A 282 -1.94 -21.15 -4.68
N ILE A 283 -2.00 -20.11 -5.51
CA ILE A 283 -3.18 -19.29 -5.75
C ILE A 283 -3.52 -19.36 -7.22
N THR A 284 -4.74 -19.75 -7.56
CA THR A 284 -5.22 -19.87 -8.94
C THR A 284 -6.59 -19.23 -9.11
N PRO A 285 -7.01 -18.89 -10.32
CA PRO A 285 -8.43 -18.66 -10.60
C PRO A 285 -9.26 -19.86 -10.14
N TYR A 286 -10.45 -19.58 -9.60
CA TYR A 286 -11.38 -20.62 -9.18
C TYR A 286 -12.48 -20.81 -10.22
N PHE A 287 -12.52 -21.99 -10.82
CA PHE A 287 -13.60 -22.42 -11.70
C PHE A 287 -14.53 -23.41 -10.98
N LYS A 288 -15.84 -23.20 -11.11
CA LYS A 288 -16.81 -24.22 -10.71
C LYS A 288 -16.55 -25.48 -11.54
N ALA A 289 -16.77 -26.65 -10.94
CA ALA A 289 -16.45 -27.96 -11.48
C ALA A 289 -16.73 -28.09 -12.99
N GLN A 290 -15.67 -28.31 -13.75
CA GLN A 290 -15.71 -28.68 -15.17
C GLN A 290 -15.33 -30.15 -15.28
N SER A 291 -15.76 -30.83 -16.36
CA SER A 291 -15.30 -32.18 -16.66
C SER A 291 -13.81 -32.11 -16.99
N ILE A 292 -12.99 -32.76 -16.19
CA ILE A 292 -11.55 -32.88 -16.40
C ILE A 292 -11.26 -34.23 -17.05
N ASP A 293 -10.37 -34.23 -18.05
CA ASP A 293 -9.89 -35.48 -18.67
C ASP A 293 -9.36 -36.45 -17.61
N LYS A 294 -9.64 -37.75 -17.79
CA LYS A 294 -9.31 -38.79 -16.82
C LYS A 294 -7.80 -38.87 -16.54
N LYS A 295 -6.95 -38.71 -17.57
CA LYS A 295 -5.50 -38.79 -17.43
C LYS A 295 -4.97 -37.60 -16.63
N ILE A 296 -5.47 -36.38 -16.92
CA ILE A 296 -5.10 -35.17 -16.19
C ILE A 296 -5.57 -35.27 -14.75
N LYS A 297 -6.81 -35.77 -14.53
CA LYS A 297 -7.35 -35.94 -13.18
C LYS A 297 -6.50 -36.90 -12.34
N GLU A 298 -6.05 -38.01 -12.94
CA GLU A 298 -5.17 -38.98 -12.26
C GLU A 298 -3.79 -38.40 -11.98
N LYS A 299 -3.19 -37.70 -12.95
CA LYS A 299 -1.91 -36.99 -12.76
C LYS A 299 -1.99 -35.99 -11.55
N LEU A 300 -3.04 -35.17 -11.50
CA LEU A 300 -3.27 -34.21 -10.42
C LEU A 300 -3.53 -34.90 -9.06
N ARG A 301 -4.13 -36.08 -9.06
CA ARG A 301 -4.35 -36.91 -7.88
C ARG A 301 -3.03 -37.43 -7.31
N LEU A 302 -2.17 -37.95 -8.16
CA LEU A 302 -0.85 -38.45 -7.79
C LEU A 302 0.05 -37.34 -7.23
N LEU A 303 -0.03 -36.14 -7.80
CA LEU A 303 0.66 -34.94 -7.30
C LEU A 303 0.03 -34.35 -6.04
N LYS A 304 -1.03 -34.98 -5.51
CA LYS A 304 -1.76 -34.52 -4.31
C LYS A 304 -2.28 -33.08 -4.42
N VAL A 305 -2.57 -32.63 -5.65
CA VAL A 305 -3.17 -31.31 -5.88
C VAL A 305 -4.60 -31.30 -5.38
N GLU A 306 -4.93 -30.27 -4.60
CA GLU A 306 -6.27 -30.12 -4.01
C GLU A 306 -7.36 -29.91 -5.08
N PRO A 307 -8.57 -30.46 -4.88
CA PRO A 307 -9.62 -30.48 -5.92
C PRO A 307 -9.97 -29.10 -6.49
N LYS A 308 -9.96 -28.06 -5.68
CA LYS A 308 -10.37 -26.71 -6.07
C LYS A 308 -9.39 -26.01 -7.03
N LEU A 309 -8.12 -26.47 -7.14
CA LEU A 309 -7.14 -25.98 -8.10
C LEU A 309 -7.18 -26.73 -9.44
N ARG A 310 -7.75 -27.96 -9.44
CA ARG A 310 -7.62 -28.87 -10.59
C ARG A 310 -8.29 -28.35 -11.87
N ALA A 311 -9.41 -27.63 -11.74
CA ALA A 311 -10.13 -27.12 -12.91
C ALA A 311 -9.29 -26.09 -13.69
N TYR A 312 -8.63 -25.17 -13.00
CA TYR A 312 -7.69 -24.23 -13.61
C TYR A 312 -6.50 -24.96 -14.24
N LEU A 313 -5.82 -25.83 -13.48
CA LEU A 313 -4.64 -26.55 -13.96
C LEU A 313 -4.95 -27.49 -15.15
N ALA A 314 -6.18 -27.97 -15.27
CA ALA A 314 -6.61 -28.76 -16.43
C ALA A 314 -6.84 -27.88 -17.68
N SER A 315 -7.13 -26.59 -17.52
CA SER A 315 -7.31 -25.64 -18.62
C SER A 315 -6.02 -24.94 -19.06
N ASP A 316 -4.96 -25.02 -18.23
CA ASP A 316 -3.67 -24.40 -18.50
C ASP A 316 -2.55 -25.46 -18.45
N SER A 317 -2.17 -25.95 -19.63
CA SER A 317 -1.17 -27.02 -19.76
C SER A 317 0.23 -26.60 -19.29
N GLU A 318 0.60 -25.33 -19.48
CA GLU A 318 1.90 -24.80 -19.07
C GLU A 318 1.98 -24.72 -17.53
N ALA A 319 0.97 -24.16 -16.88
CA ALA A 319 0.89 -24.14 -15.43
C ALA A 319 0.84 -25.54 -14.81
N LEU A 320 0.16 -26.50 -15.46
CA LEU A 320 0.12 -27.90 -15.02
C LEU A 320 1.49 -28.57 -15.13
N GLU A 321 2.21 -28.36 -16.23
CA GLU A 321 3.56 -28.94 -16.43
C GLU A 321 4.54 -28.31 -15.44
N PHE A 322 4.52 -27.02 -15.33
CA PHE A 322 5.32 -26.26 -14.37
C PHE A 322 5.11 -26.75 -12.93
N LEU A 323 3.84 -26.81 -12.46
CA LEU A 323 3.53 -27.29 -11.11
C LEU A 323 3.93 -28.77 -10.92
N SER A 324 3.84 -29.57 -11.97
CA SER A 324 4.28 -30.98 -11.92
C SER A 324 5.77 -31.12 -11.67
N LEU A 325 6.59 -30.27 -12.31
CA LEU A 325 8.05 -30.21 -12.08
C LEU A 325 8.38 -29.66 -10.69
N LEU A 326 7.63 -28.68 -10.22
CA LEU A 326 7.83 -28.07 -8.91
C LEU A 326 7.53 -29.02 -7.73
N LEU A 327 6.61 -29.98 -7.94
CA LEU A 327 6.17 -30.96 -6.92
C LEU A 327 6.86 -32.33 -7.02
N ALA A 328 7.63 -32.57 -8.08
CA ALA A 328 8.42 -33.79 -8.27
C ALA A 328 9.67 -33.77 -7.39
#